data_bf9443225085211f9e2d50bfb0890adc
#
_entry.id   bf9443225085211f9e2d50bfb0890adc
#
_cell.length_a   1.000
_cell.length_b   1.000
_cell.length_c   1.000
_cell.angle_alpha   90.00
_cell.angle_beta   90.00
_cell.angle_gamma   90.00
#
_symmetry.space_group_name_H-M   'P 1'
#
loop_
_entity.id
_entity.type
_entity.pdbx_description
1 polymer ?
#
loop_
_entity_poly.entity_id
_entity_poly.type
_entity_poly.pdbx_seq_one_letter_code
_entity_poly.pdbx_strand_id
1 'polypeptide(L)'
;MNKKIYLLPLLLLALIFVSCEETKEAGKYDNWKARGEMFIDSIAAEAAAQTEQTPIAERIYSVLDQVNRNYIYYKKNIDYPPTSNVSPLYTDSVVTNYRMSYFNGDIVQQTFTGKDPDGFSKPVGFTVDKVISGWTWALQQMKVGERWTLYIPWKSGYGSATGPSGDLQPYSTLVYDVQL
;
A
#
# COMPACT_ATOMS: atom_id res chain seq x y z
N MET A 1 27.83 -69.56 25.66
CA MET A 1 26.87 -69.48 24.53
C MET A 1 26.24 -68.12 24.54
N ASN A 2 26.40 -67.37 23.46
CA ASN A 2 26.28 -65.91 23.32
C ASN A 2 24.83 -65.40 23.34
N LYS A 3 24.47 -64.57 24.33
CA LYS A 3 23.17 -63.84 24.42
C LYS A 3 23.37 -62.31 24.31
N LYS A 4 24.17 -61.83 23.35
CA LYS A 4 24.49 -60.39 23.28
C LYS A 4 24.17 -59.70 21.93
N ILE A 5 23.28 -60.25 21.09
CA ILE A 5 23.11 -59.70 19.70
C ILE A 5 21.74 -59.07 19.42
N TYR A 6 20.79 -59.05 20.33
CA TYR A 6 19.43 -58.57 19.99
C TYR A 6 19.03 -57.20 20.58
N LEU A 7 19.99 -56.47 21.21
CA LEU A 7 19.66 -55.16 21.81
C LEU A 7 20.01 -53.97 20.90
N LEU A 8 20.78 -54.18 19.85
CA LEU A 8 21.24 -53.09 18.97
C LEU A 8 20.23 -52.63 17.91
N PRO A 9 19.34 -53.47 17.32
CA PRO A 9 18.38 -53.01 16.35
C PRO A 9 17.17 -52.29 16.95
N LEU A 10 16.89 -52.44 18.25
CA LEU A 10 15.74 -51.77 18.89
C LEU A 10 16.02 -50.30 19.22
N LEU A 11 17.28 -49.89 19.34
CA LEU A 11 17.66 -48.50 19.61
C LEU A 11 17.68 -47.64 18.35
N LEU A 12 17.74 -48.24 17.17
CA LEU A 12 17.78 -47.51 15.89
C LEU A 12 16.39 -47.19 15.35
N LEU A 13 15.33 -47.79 15.91
CA LEU A 13 13.94 -47.57 15.46
C LEU A 13 13.23 -46.39 16.18
N ALA A 14 13.89 -45.82 17.21
CA ALA A 14 13.32 -44.73 18.02
C ALA A 14 13.65 -43.31 17.54
N LEU A 15 14.38 -43.16 16.41
CA LEU A 15 14.84 -41.84 15.92
C LEU A 15 14.12 -41.35 14.65
N ILE A 16 13.01 -41.95 14.24
CA ILE A 16 12.30 -41.55 13.02
C ILE A 16 10.94 -40.88 13.36
N PHE A 17 10.80 -40.31 14.53
CA PHE A 17 9.77 -39.29 14.74
C PHE A 17 10.42 -37.90 14.59
N VAL A 18 10.96 -37.59 13.40
CA VAL A 18 11.08 -36.23 12.97
C VAL A 18 9.63 -35.76 12.78
N SER A 19 9.13 -35.06 13.79
CA SER A 19 7.92 -34.27 13.70
C SER A 19 8.06 -33.36 12.48
N CYS A 20 7.39 -33.67 11.39
CA CYS A 20 7.00 -32.65 10.44
C CYS A 20 6.07 -31.72 11.22
N GLU A 21 6.60 -30.64 11.78
CA GLU A 21 5.77 -29.46 12.03
C GLU A 21 5.15 -29.12 10.69
N GLU A 22 3.85 -29.34 10.55
CA GLU A 22 3.07 -28.76 9.48
C GLU A 22 3.35 -27.25 9.54
N THR A 23 4.18 -26.77 8.62
CA THR A 23 4.30 -25.32 8.38
C THR A 23 2.92 -24.88 7.95
N LYS A 24 2.13 -24.31 8.89
CA LYS A 24 0.89 -23.64 8.56
C LYS A 24 1.21 -22.67 7.44
N GLU A 25 0.62 -22.87 6.26
CA GLU A 25 0.71 -21.87 5.20
C GLU A 25 0.27 -20.53 5.78
N ALA A 26 1.14 -19.52 5.66
CA ALA A 26 0.86 -18.19 6.18
C ALA A 26 -0.42 -17.67 5.51
N GLY A 27 -1.41 -17.33 6.31
CA GLY A 27 -2.66 -16.77 5.82
C GLY A 27 -2.40 -15.43 5.10
N LYS A 28 -3.23 -15.10 4.13
CA LYS A 28 -3.12 -13.87 3.32
C LYS A 28 -2.87 -12.62 4.19
N TYR A 29 -3.47 -12.55 5.36
CA TYR A 29 -3.43 -11.39 6.26
C TYR A 29 -2.54 -11.60 7.50
N ASP A 30 -1.75 -12.67 7.55
CA ASP A 30 -0.80 -12.87 8.64
C ASP A 30 0.24 -11.75 8.66
N ASN A 31 0.50 -11.21 9.86
CA ASN A 31 1.40 -10.07 10.06
C ASN A 31 1.10 -8.85 9.17
N TRP A 32 -0.17 -8.69 8.76
CA TRP A 32 -0.61 -7.71 7.76
C TRP A 32 -0.13 -6.29 8.04
N LYS A 33 -0.35 -5.80 9.26
CA LYS A 33 0.10 -4.48 9.71
C LYS A 33 1.62 -4.33 9.56
N ALA A 34 2.39 -5.28 10.11
CA ALA A 34 3.85 -5.22 10.07
C ALA A 34 4.39 -5.27 8.63
N ARG A 35 3.79 -6.09 7.77
CA ARG A 35 4.16 -6.15 6.34
C ARG A 35 3.86 -4.84 5.63
N GLY A 36 2.74 -4.19 5.93
CA GLY A 36 2.40 -2.88 5.38
C GLY A 36 3.33 -1.77 5.89
N GLU A 37 3.75 -1.82 7.15
CA GLU A 37 4.75 -0.90 7.71
C GLU A 37 6.11 -1.10 7.04
N MET A 38 6.58 -2.34 6.89
CA MET A 38 7.83 -2.66 6.16
C MET A 38 7.80 -2.19 4.70
N PHE A 39 6.65 -2.27 4.04
CA PHE A 39 6.49 -1.75 2.69
C PHE A 39 6.70 -0.22 2.66
N ILE A 40 6.11 0.53 3.58
CA ILE A 40 6.32 1.99 3.69
C ILE A 40 7.77 2.31 4.02
N ASP A 41 8.41 1.55 4.91
CA ASP A 41 9.82 1.73 5.25
C ASP A 41 10.72 1.51 4.01
N SER A 42 10.38 0.55 3.13
CA SER A 42 11.10 0.36 1.87
C SER A 42 10.95 1.55 0.91
N ILE A 43 9.74 2.12 0.81
CA ILE A 43 9.49 3.33 0.02
C ILE A 43 10.25 4.54 0.60
N ALA A 44 10.28 4.68 1.92
CA ALA A 44 11.04 5.71 2.61
C ALA A 44 12.54 5.60 2.34
N ALA A 45 13.09 4.39 2.40
CA ALA A 45 14.50 4.12 2.11
C ALA A 45 14.84 4.43 0.64
N GLU A 46 13.98 4.04 -0.31
CA GLU A 46 14.11 4.39 -1.74
C GLU A 46 14.09 5.92 -1.92
N ALA A 47 13.18 6.62 -1.25
CA ALA A 47 13.11 8.08 -1.29
C ALA A 47 14.39 8.74 -0.74
N ALA A 48 14.93 8.23 0.35
CA ALA A 48 16.14 8.76 0.97
C ALA A 48 17.43 8.50 0.15
N ALA A 49 17.43 7.43 -0.64
CA ALA A 49 18.57 7.08 -1.49
C ALA A 49 18.63 7.86 -2.83
N GLN A 50 17.64 8.70 -3.13
CA GLN A 50 17.59 9.48 -4.36
C GLN A 50 18.68 10.53 -4.43
N THR A 51 19.14 10.80 -5.65
CA THR A 51 20.13 11.81 -5.96
C THR A 51 19.59 12.79 -7.00
N GLU A 52 20.35 13.81 -7.34
CA GLU A 52 19.99 14.73 -8.44
C GLU A 52 19.88 14.03 -9.79
N GLN A 53 20.60 12.91 -9.96
CA GLN A 53 20.58 12.09 -11.18
C GLN A 53 19.35 11.16 -11.27
N THR A 54 18.59 10.99 -10.20
CA THR A 54 17.37 10.17 -10.22
C THR A 54 16.37 10.75 -11.22
N PRO A 55 15.92 9.98 -12.24
CA PRO A 55 14.97 10.45 -13.24
C PRO A 55 13.68 10.96 -12.58
N ILE A 56 13.12 12.06 -13.11
CA ILE A 56 11.92 12.69 -12.54
C ILE A 56 10.75 11.68 -12.43
N ALA A 57 10.60 10.79 -13.42
CA ALA A 57 9.56 9.76 -13.44
C ALA A 57 9.70 8.72 -12.31
N GLU A 58 10.90 8.57 -11.76
CA GLU A 58 11.19 7.59 -10.70
C GLU A 58 11.22 8.23 -9.31
N ARG A 59 11.22 9.58 -9.26
CA ARG A 59 11.32 10.30 -7.98
C ARG A 59 10.16 10.04 -7.07
N ILE A 60 10.49 9.72 -5.83
CA ILE A 60 9.54 9.62 -4.72
C ILE A 60 9.62 10.92 -3.93
N TYR A 61 8.49 11.53 -3.74
CA TYR A 61 8.29 12.70 -2.91
C TYR A 61 7.57 12.31 -1.63
N SER A 62 7.58 13.18 -0.64
CA SER A 62 6.84 12.96 0.59
C SER A 62 6.13 14.23 1.04
N VAL A 63 5.01 14.04 1.73
CA VAL A 63 4.29 15.08 2.45
C VAL A 63 3.99 14.60 3.85
N LEU A 64 4.17 15.47 4.84
CA LEU A 64 3.90 15.14 6.24
C LEU A 64 2.39 15.26 6.51
N ASP A 65 1.76 14.16 6.90
CA ASP A 65 0.47 14.18 7.56
C ASP A 65 0.66 14.67 9.00
N GLN A 66 0.34 15.93 9.22
CA GLN A 66 0.54 16.58 10.53
C GLN A 66 -0.39 16.02 11.61
N VAL A 67 -1.55 15.47 11.23
CA VAL A 67 -2.53 14.91 12.17
C VAL A 67 -2.03 13.56 12.71
N ASN A 68 -1.61 12.67 11.82
CA ASN A 68 -1.16 11.33 12.19
C ASN A 68 0.37 11.24 12.40
N ARG A 69 1.09 12.33 12.16
CA ARG A 69 2.55 12.46 12.33
C ARG A 69 3.35 11.39 11.61
N ASN A 70 2.95 11.09 10.36
CA ASN A 70 3.68 10.19 9.48
C ASN A 70 3.74 10.76 8.07
N TYR A 71 4.72 10.28 7.29
CA TYR A 71 4.86 10.70 5.90
C TYR A 71 3.98 9.85 4.98
N ILE A 72 3.37 10.53 4.01
CA ILE A 72 2.76 9.95 2.83
C ILE A 72 3.76 10.11 1.71
N TYR A 73 4.02 9.05 0.96
CA TYR A 73 4.93 9.10 -0.17
C TYR A 73 4.16 9.10 -1.47
N TYR A 74 4.74 9.70 -2.53
CA TYR A 74 4.10 9.72 -3.84
C TYR A 74 5.09 9.80 -4.99
N LYS A 75 4.69 9.24 -6.14
CA LYS A 75 5.35 9.41 -7.44
C LYS A 75 4.41 10.18 -8.37
N LYS A 76 4.96 11.09 -9.17
CA LYS A 76 4.20 11.80 -10.20
C LYS A 76 4.30 11.05 -11.50
N ASN A 77 3.17 10.82 -12.17
CA ASN A 77 3.19 10.30 -13.52
C ASN A 77 3.45 11.46 -14.49
N ILE A 78 4.63 11.46 -15.13
CA ILE A 78 5.05 12.54 -16.03
C ILE A 78 4.27 12.61 -17.35
N ASP A 79 3.55 11.52 -17.70
CA ASP A 79 2.68 11.48 -18.89
C ASP A 79 1.38 12.30 -18.66
N TYR A 80 1.12 12.70 -17.43
CA TYR A 80 -0.04 13.50 -17.01
C TYR A 80 0.41 14.82 -16.38
N PRO A 81 0.89 15.76 -17.22
CA PRO A 81 1.27 17.09 -16.74
C PRO A 81 0.03 17.87 -16.28
N PRO A 82 0.20 18.85 -15.38
CA PRO A 82 -0.91 19.67 -14.94
C PRO A 82 -1.55 20.41 -16.12
N THR A 83 -2.87 20.43 -16.18
CA THR A 83 -3.66 21.22 -17.13
C THR A 83 -3.96 22.63 -16.59
N SER A 84 -3.75 22.83 -15.29
CA SER A 84 -3.92 24.10 -14.58
C SER A 84 -2.90 24.22 -13.46
N ASN A 85 -2.55 25.44 -13.06
CA ASN A 85 -1.72 25.71 -11.88
C ASN A 85 -2.51 25.72 -10.55
N VAL A 86 -3.79 25.36 -10.59
CA VAL A 86 -4.66 25.35 -9.42
C VAL A 86 -4.51 24.03 -8.69
N SER A 87 -4.27 24.10 -7.39
CA SER A 87 -4.36 22.98 -6.45
C SER A 87 -5.64 23.15 -5.61
N PRO A 88 -6.30 22.05 -5.25
CA PRO A 88 -7.49 22.13 -4.40
C PRO A 88 -7.18 22.70 -3.01
N LEU A 89 -8.08 23.50 -2.50
CA LEU A 89 -8.07 23.92 -1.09
C LEU A 89 -8.74 22.86 -0.21
N TYR A 90 -8.54 22.96 1.08
CA TYR A 90 -9.05 22.02 2.08
C TYR A 90 -10.56 21.79 2.01
N THR A 91 -11.33 22.82 1.66
CA THR A 91 -12.81 22.79 1.60
C THR A 91 -13.36 22.56 0.18
N ASP A 92 -12.48 22.43 -0.80
CA ASP A 92 -12.92 22.28 -2.20
C ASP A 92 -13.48 20.87 -2.45
N SER A 93 -14.30 20.78 -3.50
CA SER A 93 -14.71 19.51 -4.08
C SER A 93 -13.90 19.23 -5.34
N VAL A 94 -13.48 17.99 -5.49
CA VAL A 94 -12.70 17.50 -6.62
C VAL A 94 -13.40 16.32 -7.28
N VAL A 95 -13.09 16.08 -8.55
CA VAL A 95 -13.53 14.89 -9.29
C VAL A 95 -12.29 14.13 -9.68
N THR A 96 -12.22 12.84 -9.30
CA THR A 96 -11.02 12.02 -9.51
C THR A 96 -11.34 10.69 -10.17
N ASN A 97 -10.44 10.23 -11.03
CA ASN A 97 -10.31 8.82 -11.30
C ASN A 97 -9.28 8.23 -10.36
N TYR A 98 -9.55 7.03 -9.85
CA TYR A 98 -8.59 6.37 -8.97
C TYR A 98 -8.68 4.85 -9.02
N ARG A 99 -7.58 4.22 -8.64
CA ARG A 99 -7.49 2.79 -8.31
C ARG A 99 -6.83 2.66 -6.95
N MET A 100 -7.52 2.01 -6.03
CA MET A 100 -7.02 1.67 -4.71
C MET A 100 -6.63 0.20 -4.67
N SER A 101 -5.43 -0.07 -4.23
CA SER A 101 -4.95 -1.42 -3.94
C SER A 101 -4.33 -1.49 -2.56
N TYR A 102 -4.21 -2.69 -2.04
CA TYR A 102 -3.33 -2.96 -0.92
C TYR A 102 -1.87 -2.87 -1.35
N PHE A 103 -0.97 -2.79 -0.37
CA PHE A 103 0.49 -2.78 -0.61
C PHE A 103 1.00 -4.03 -1.36
N ASN A 104 0.26 -5.14 -1.35
CA ASN A 104 0.59 -6.37 -2.07
C ASN A 104 0.06 -6.40 -3.52
N GLY A 105 -0.58 -5.31 -3.97
CA GLY A 105 -1.10 -5.15 -5.32
C GLY A 105 -2.54 -5.61 -5.52
N ASP A 106 -3.19 -6.23 -4.54
CA ASP A 106 -4.60 -6.61 -4.65
C ASP A 106 -5.49 -5.37 -4.78
N ILE A 107 -6.22 -5.27 -5.88
CA ILE A 107 -7.14 -4.15 -6.13
C ILE A 107 -8.34 -4.28 -5.20
N VAL A 108 -8.65 -3.19 -4.50
CA VAL A 108 -9.79 -3.09 -3.58
C VAL A 108 -10.94 -2.33 -4.24
N GLN A 109 -10.64 -1.19 -4.86
CA GLN A 109 -11.63 -0.35 -5.50
C GLN A 109 -11.02 0.41 -6.68
N GLN A 110 -11.81 0.66 -7.72
CA GLN A 110 -11.34 1.42 -8.87
C GLN A 110 -12.50 2.08 -9.62
N THR A 111 -12.20 3.20 -10.26
CA THR A 111 -13.14 3.93 -11.13
C THR A 111 -12.89 3.66 -12.61
N PHE A 112 -11.77 3.01 -12.94
CA PHE A 112 -11.39 2.63 -14.30
C PHE A 112 -10.70 1.26 -14.30
N THR A 113 -10.77 0.60 -15.43
CA THR A 113 -10.08 -0.66 -15.67
C THR A 113 -8.84 -0.55 -16.54
N GLY A 114 -8.14 -1.10 -17.14
CA GLY A 114 -7.02 -0.83 -18.04
C GLY A 114 -5.86 -0.04 -17.40
N LYS A 115 -4.98 0.43 -18.24
CA LYS A 115 -3.82 1.22 -17.82
C LYS A 115 -4.21 2.65 -17.44
N ASP A 116 -5.07 3.24 -18.23
CA ASP A 116 -5.45 4.65 -18.15
C ASP A 116 -6.96 4.80 -18.05
N PRO A 117 -7.47 5.85 -17.38
CA PRO A 117 -8.87 6.24 -17.47
C PRO A 117 -9.28 6.52 -18.92
N ASP A 118 -10.48 6.13 -19.29
CA ASP A 118 -11.04 6.25 -20.64
C ASP A 118 -12.50 6.75 -20.60
N GLY A 119 -13.19 6.74 -21.72
CA GLY A 119 -14.59 7.15 -21.84
C GLY A 119 -15.60 6.28 -21.07
N PHE A 120 -15.19 5.12 -20.58
CA PHE A 120 -16.01 4.23 -19.76
C PHE A 120 -15.74 4.35 -18.27
N SER A 121 -14.72 5.11 -17.91
CA SER A 121 -14.35 5.38 -16.51
C SER A 121 -15.46 6.15 -15.80
N LYS A 122 -15.60 5.90 -14.50
CA LYS A 122 -16.63 6.51 -13.66
C LYS A 122 -15.99 7.35 -12.56
N PRO A 123 -15.49 8.55 -12.88
CA PRO A 123 -14.86 9.41 -11.87
C PRO A 123 -15.82 9.73 -10.73
N VAL A 124 -15.28 9.91 -9.54
CA VAL A 124 -16.07 10.17 -8.31
C VAL A 124 -15.68 11.51 -7.73
N GLY A 125 -16.71 12.24 -7.27
CA GLY A 125 -16.56 13.52 -6.59
C GLY A 125 -16.29 13.32 -5.10
N PHE A 126 -15.35 14.10 -4.54
CA PHE A 126 -15.02 14.12 -3.13
C PHE A 126 -14.83 15.55 -2.65
N THR A 127 -15.18 15.82 -1.38
CA THR A 127 -14.73 17.03 -0.68
C THR A 127 -13.41 16.71 0.00
N VAL A 128 -12.40 17.56 -0.19
CA VAL A 128 -10.99 17.30 0.24
C VAL A 128 -10.88 17.05 1.75
N ASP A 129 -11.71 17.69 2.55
CA ASP A 129 -11.75 17.52 4.02
C ASP A 129 -12.56 16.29 4.49
N LYS A 130 -13.20 15.55 3.58
CA LYS A 130 -14.07 14.40 3.89
C LYS A 130 -13.50 13.06 3.44
N VAL A 131 -12.26 13.04 2.99
CA VAL A 131 -11.52 11.81 2.62
C VAL A 131 -10.51 11.43 3.71
N ILE A 132 -9.85 10.29 3.55
CA ILE A 132 -8.76 9.90 4.46
C ILE A 132 -7.65 10.96 4.46
N SER A 133 -6.96 11.12 5.60
CA SER A 133 -5.96 12.19 5.74
C SER A 133 -4.85 12.12 4.69
N GLY A 134 -4.48 10.89 4.26
CA GLY A 134 -3.53 10.70 3.17
C GLY A 134 -3.95 11.37 1.86
N TRP A 135 -5.22 11.30 1.52
CA TRP A 135 -5.77 12.01 0.35
C TRP A 135 -5.86 13.51 0.58
N THR A 136 -6.35 13.92 1.75
CA THR A 136 -6.45 15.35 2.09
C THR A 136 -5.11 16.08 1.90
N TRP A 137 -4.00 15.49 2.39
CA TRP A 137 -2.68 16.09 2.23
C TRP A 137 -2.15 15.99 0.80
N ALA A 138 -2.39 14.87 0.10
CA ALA A 138 -1.91 14.70 -1.27
C ALA A 138 -2.65 15.61 -2.25
N LEU A 139 -3.99 15.67 -2.20
CA LEU A 139 -4.81 16.47 -3.11
C LEU A 139 -4.47 17.96 -3.07
N GLN A 140 -4.16 18.49 -1.89
CA GLN A 140 -3.74 19.89 -1.75
C GLN A 140 -2.38 20.19 -2.38
N GLN A 141 -1.57 19.16 -2.69
CA GLN A 141 -0.30 19.29 -3.41
C GLN A 141 -0.44 19.00 -4.92
N MET A 142 -1.46 18.25 -5.31
CA MET A 142 -1.74 17.96 -6.72
C MET A 142 -2.27 19.18 -7.44
N LYS A 143 -2.00 19.26 -8.72
CA LYS A 143 -2.64 20.22 -9.63
C LYS A 143 -3.64 19.50 -10.52
N VAL A 144 -4.66 20.22 -10.96
CA VAL A 144 -5.64 19.68 -11.90
C VAL A 144 -4.97 19.11 -13.14
N GLY A 145 -5.32 17.90 -13.51
CA GLY A 145 -4.76 17.11 -14.61
C GLY A 145 -3.64 16.15 -14.21
N GLU A 146 -2.99 16.38 -13.07
CA GLU A 146 -1.93 15.46 -12.61
C GLU A 146 -2.47 14.09 -12.21
N ARG A 147 -1.64 13.08 -12.41
CA ARG A 147 -1.86 11.71 -11.93
C ARG A 147 -0.67 11.27 -11.08
N TRP A 148 -0.97 10.82 -9.87
CA TRP A 148 0.02 10.42 -8.90
C TRP A 148 -0.22 9.01 -8.39
N THR A 149 0.86 8.29 -8.08
CA THR A 149 0.80 7.10 -7.24
C THR A 149 1.07 7.51 -5.80
N LEU A 150 0.12 7.26 -4.89
CA LEU A 150 0.23 7.57 -3.47
C LEU A 150 0.49 6.29 -2.67
N TYR A 151 1.44 6.34 -1.75
CA TYR A 151 1.72 5.29 -0.78
C TYR A 151 1.29 5.79 0.59
N ILE A 152 0.16 5.29 1.09
CA ILE A 152 -0.50 5.81 2.28
C ILE A 152 -0.38 4.80 3.42
N PRO A 153 0.39 5.12 4.48
CA PRO A 153 0.45 4.30 5.68
C PRO A 153 -0.94 4.13 6.29
N TRP A 154 -1.18 3.02 6.95
CA TRP A 154 -2.47 2.71 7.55
C TRP A 154 -3.02 3.80 8.48
N LYS A 155 -2.15 4.55 9.18
CA LYS A 155 -2.53 5.67 10.06
C LYS A 155 -3.17 6.83 9.29
N SER A 156 -2.69 7.11 8.08
CA SER A 156 -3.24 8.14 7.20
C SER A 156 -4.32 7.60 6.25
N GLY A 157 -4.61 6.31 6.33
CA GLY A 157 -5.71 5.61 5.67
C GLY A 157 -6.92 5.46 6.59
N TYR A 158 -7.43 4.23 6.68
CA TYR A 158 -8.61 3.91 7.50
C TYR A 158 -8.29 3.45 8.93
N GLY A 159 -7.01 3.44 9.32
CA GLY A 159 -6.59 3.03 10.66
C GLY A 159 -6.93 1.57 10.94
N SER A 160 -7.60 1.33 12.07
CA SER A 160 -8.11 0.01 12.46
C SER A 160 -9.52 -0.31 11.92
N ALA A 161 -10.12 0.62 11.17
CA ALA A 161 -11.45 0.43 10.59
C ALA A 161 -11.39 -0.37 9.28
N THR A 162 -12.54 -0.94 8.92
CA THR A 162 -12.75 -1.73 7.70
C THR A 162 -13.19 -0.88 6.50
N GLY A 163 -13.01 0.44 6.57
CA GLY A 163 -13.43 1.37 5.53
C GLY A 163 -14.95 1.54 5.41
N PRO A 164 -15.44 2.41 4.51
CA PRO A 164 -16.87 2.73 4.40
C PRO A 164 -17.74 1.55 3.98
N SER A 165 -17.22 0.62 3.16
CA SER A 165 -17.95 -0.58 2.72
C SER A 165 -17.89 -1.75 3.72
N GLY A 166 -17.02 -1.67 4.73
CA GLY A 166 -16.81 -2.75 5.70
C GLY A 166 -15.92 -3.88 5.23
N ASP A 167 -15.39 -3.81 4.00
CA ASP A 167 -14.65 -4.92 3.37
C ASP A 167 -13.12 -4.76 3.42
N LEU A 168 -12.64 -3.60 3.88
CA LEU A 168 -11.21 -3.33 3.93
C LEU A 168 -10.57 -4.06 5.13
N GLN A 169 -9.42 -4.70 4.89
CA GLN A 169 -8.65 -5.29 5.99
C GLN A 169 -8.16 -4.17 6.94
N PRO A 170 -8.39 -4.26 8.26
CA PRO A 170 -7.85 -3.28 9.22
C PRO A 170 -6.33 -3.13 9.13
N TYR A 171 -5.83 -1.95 9.48
CA TYR A 171 -4.40 -1.60 9.44
C TYR A 171 -3.76 -1.74 8.05
N SER A 172 -4.54 -1.51 7.00
CA SER A 172 -4.05 -1.60 5.62
C SER A 172 -3.24 -0.39 5.21
N THR A 173 -2.01 -0.63 4.80
CA THR A 173 -1.25 0.27 3.95
C THR A 173 -1.82 0.21 2.54
N LEU A 174 -2.14 1.37 1.97
CA LEU A 174 -2.85 1.50 0.71
C LEU A 174 -1.97 2.15 -0.35
N VAL A 175 -2.11 1.67 -1.56
CA VAL A 175 -1.52 2.29 -2.75
C VAL A 175 -2.65 2.80 -3.63
N TYR A 176 -2.60 4.07 -3.95
CA TYR A 176 -3.57 4.69 -4.85
C TYR A 176 -2.89 5.18 -6.11
N ASP A 177 -3.52 4.95 -7.23
CA ASP A 177 -3.27 5.61 -8.50
C ASP A 177 -4.41 6.62 -8.68
N VAL A 178 -4.13 7.92 -8.57
CA VAL A 178 -5.12 8.99 -8.54
C VAL A 178 -4.86 9.98 -9.66
N GLN A 179 -5.88 10.29 -10.45
CA GLN A 179 -5.90 11.38 -11.41
C GLN A 179 -6.91 12.44 -10.96
N LEU A 180 -6.44 13.69 -10.82
CA LEU A 180 -7.23 14.87 -10.44
C LEU A 180 -7.72 15.62 -11.66
#